data_7889cc4a02dcb8aee1dcf95d57affc36
#
_entry.id   7889cc4a02dcb8aee1dcf95d57affc36
#
_cell.length_a   1.000
_cell.length_b   1.000
_cell.length_c   1.000
_cell.angle_alpha   90.00
_cell.angle_beta   90.00
_cell.angle_gamma   90.00
#
_symmetry.space_group_name_H-M   'P 1'
#
loop_
_entity.id
_entity.type
_entity.pdbx_description
1 polymer ?
#
loop_
_entity_poly.entity_id
_entity_poly.type
_entity_poly.pdbx_seq_one_letter_code
_entity_poly.pdbx_strand_id
1 'polypeptide(L)'
;MTQSESIKIHGLHHNAYRCRDSEETRKFYEDFLGLPLSGTLEIGETMSGRATKTLHTFYQMGNRSYLAYFEAPDLPFEFKTQHDFDLHIALEVDMPTLEAMFAKGKAAGLEVRGVSDHHFIQSIYFRDPNGYVIELTAKLANHDAEMNPATNGARAKLDKWTAEKR
;
A
#
# COMPACT_ATOMS: atom_id res chain seq x y z
N MET A 1 -27.81 -28.02 14.70
CA MET A 1 -26.75 -27.68 13.73
C MET A 1 -26.54 -26.19 13.85
N THR A 2 -25.55 -25.75 14.58
CA THR A 2 -25.18 -24.33 14.71
C THR A 2 -24.62 -23.88 13.39
N GLN A 3 -25.29 -22.94 12.70
CA GLN A 3 -24.72 -22.22 11.57
C GLN A 3 -23.47 -21.51 12.10
N SER A 4 -22.30 -21.89 11.61
CA SER A 4 -21.08 -21.14 11.79
C SER A 4 -21.31 -19.76 11.17
N GLU A 5 -21.45 -18.72 11.98
CA GLU A 5 -21.46 -17.37 11.49
C GLU A 5 -20.17 -17.14 10.69
N SER A 6 -20.31 -16.89 9.40
CA SER A 6 -19.15 -16.64 8.55
C SER A 6 -18.50 -15.32 8.98
N ILE A 7 -17.26 -15.37 9.44
CA ILE A 7 -16.45 -14.19 9.72
C ILE A 7 -16.36 -13.34 8.45
N LYS A 8 -16.80 -12.08 8.52
CA LYS A 8 -16.74 -11.15 7.40
C LYS A 8 -15.68 -10.09 7.65
N ILE A 9 -14.64 -10.09 6.83
CA ILE A 9 -13.65 -9.01 6.76
C ILE A 9 -14.12 -8.08 5.63
N HIS A 10 -14.45 -6.83 5.97
CA HIS A 10 -15.06 -5.90 5.02
C HIS A 10 -14.05 -5.22 4.08
N GLY A 11 -12.79 -5.13 4.49
CA GLY A 11 -11.72 -4.50 3.71
C GLY A 11 -10.54 -4.08 4.58
N LEU A 12 -9.59 -3.40 3.97
CA LEU A 12 -8.49 -2.79 4.69
C LEU A 12 -8.98 -1.52 5.39
N HIS A 13 -8.83 -1.41 6.71
CA HIS A 13 -9.07 -0.15 7.43
C HIS A 13 -7.84 0.75 7.28
N HIS A 14 -6.67 0.28 7.68
CA HIS A 14 -5.40 0.96 7.49
C HIS A 14 -4.24 -0.04 7.55
N ASN A 15 -3.11 0.34 6.94
CA ASN A 15 -1.80 -0.22 7.24
C ASN A 15 -1.12 0.59 8.35
N ALA A 16 0.03 0.15 8.83
CA ALA A 16 0.84 0.91 9.78
C ALA A 16 2.33 0.68 9.48
N TYR A 17 2.98 1.70 8.93
CA TYR A 17 4.40 1.68 8.59
C TYR A 17 5.17 2.76 9.36
N ARG A 18 6.49 2.61 9.42
CA ARG A 18 7.37 3.65 9.98
C ARG A 18 7.64 4.70 8.93
N CYS A 19 7.74 5.97 9.35
CA CYS A 19 8.29 7.03 8.52
C CYS A 19 9.45 7.73 9.24
N ARG A 20 10.33 8.34 8.43
CA ARG A 20 11.48 9.11 8.93
C ARG A 20 11.06 10.47 9.46
N ASP A 21 10.16 11.10 8.71
CA ASP A 21 9.65 12.44 8.94
C ASP A 21 8.22 12.51 8.45
N SER A 22 7.31 12.96 9.30
CA SER A 22 5.88 13.03 9.00
C SER A 22 5.56 14.08 7.94
N GLU A 23 6.31 15.20 7.89
CA GLU A 23 6.07 16.25 6.90
C GLU A 23 6.60 15.89 5.51
N GLU A 24 7.75 15.20 5.41
CA GLU A 24 8.21 14.64 4.14
C GLU A 24 7.24 13.57 3.63
N THR A 25 6.73 12.73 4.52
CA THR A 25 5.71 11.73 4.23
C THR A 25 4.42 12.38 3.74
N ARG A 26 3.94 13.44 4.43
CA ARG A 26 2.77 14.22 4.01
C ARG A 26 2.92 14.79 2.61
N LYS A 27 4.06 15.42 2.29
CA LYS A 27 4.32 15.96 0.95
C LYS A 27 4.19 14.92 -0.15
N PHE A 28 4.64 13.70 0.11
CA PHE A 28 4.50 12.62 -0.86
C PHE A 28 3.05 12.12 -0.96
N TYR A 29 2.40 11.80 0.16
CA TYR A 29 1.06 11.19 0.13
C TYR A 29 -0.06 12.20 -0.11
N GLU A 30 0.00 13.39 0.47
CA GLU A 30 -1.02 14.42 0.26
C GLU A 30 -0.73 15.29 -0.97
N ASP A 31 0.42 15.97 -1.04
CA ASP A 31 0.67 16.94 -2.11
C ASP A 31 0.93 16.26 -3.47
N PHE A 32 1.66 15.14 -3.47
CA PHE A 32 1.97 14.44 -4.72
C PHE A 32 0.90 13.41 -5.11
N LEU A 33 0.53 12.46 -4.23
CA LEU A 33 -0.48 11.43 -4.55
C LEU A 33 -1.92 11.93 -4.45
N GLY A 34 -2.20 13.02 -3.71
CA GLY A 34 -3.54 13.57 -3.54
C GLY A 34 -4.37 12.88 -2.47
N LEU A 35 -3.76 12.17 -1.53
CA LEU A 35 -4.44 11.51 -0.41
C LEU A 35 -4.47 12.46 0.79
N PRO A 36 -5.62 13.07 1.16
CA PRO A 36 -5.65 14.07 2.22
C PRO A 36 -5.23 13.50 3.57
N LEU A 37 -4.45 14.28 4.34
CA LEU A 37 -4.17 13.99 5.74
C LEU A 37 -5.47 14.12 6.54
N SER A 38 -6.08 12.99 6.91
CA SER A 38 -7.41 12.94 7.55
C SER A 38 -7.36 12.82 9.05
N GLY A 39 -6.21 12.47 9.61
CA GLY A 39 -6.07 12.35 11.06
C GLY A 39 -4.63 12.24 11.51
N THR A 40 -4.41 12.66 12.76
CA THR A 40 -3.16 12.51 13.48
C THR A 40 -3.45 12.06 14.91
N LEU A 41 -2.60 11.23 15.47
CA LEU A 41 -2.65 10.81 16.86
C LEU A 41 -1.26 10.95 17.48
N GLU A 42 -1.15 11.80 18.49
CA GLU A 42 0.05 11.86 19.34
C GLU A 42 0.01 10.77 20.41
N ILE A 43 1.09 10.02 20.53
CA ILE A 43 1.22 8.94 21.50
C ILE A 43 2.37 9.28 22.43
N GLY A 44 2.04 9.57 23.69
CA GLY A 44 3.00 9.89 24.76
C GLY A 44 3.46 8.68 25.56
N GLU A 45 2.68 7.58 25.54
CA GLU A 45 2.98 6.35 26.25
C GLU A 45 2.52 5.14 25.46
N THR A 46 3.33 4.09 25.45
CA THR A 46 2.99 2.80 24.82
C THR A 46 2.04 2.00 25.73
N MET A 47 1.38 0.98 25.18
CA MET A 47 0.52 0.08 25.96
C MET A 47 1.26 -0.67 27.08
N SER A 48 2.59 -0.78 27.01
CA SER A 48 3.42 -1.37 28.04
C SER A 48 3.93 -0.35 29.10
N GLY A 49 3.44 0.90 29.06
CA GLY A 49 3.81 1.96 30.01
C GLY A 49 5.15 2.66 29.71
N ARG A 50 5.77 2.42 28.54
CA ARG A 50 6.99 3.12 28.14
C ARG A 50 6.64 4.50 27.60
N ALA A 51 7.24 5.55 28.15
CA ALA A 51 7.15 6.89 27.56
C ALA A 51 7.68 6.89 26.13
N THR A 52 7.01 7.58 25.23
CA THR A 52 7.39 7.73 23.83
C THR A 52 6.96 9.09 23.28
N LYS A 53 7.62 9.55 22.23
CA LYS A 53 7.19 10.71 21.45
C LYS A 53 6.91 10.21 20.03
N THR A 54 5.69 9.81 19.78
CA THR A 54 5.29 9.20 18.51
C THR A 54 4.11 9.95 17.91
N LEU A 55 4.19 10.25 16.60
CA LEU A 55 3.09 10.77 15.81
C LEU A 55 2.59 9.68 14.87
N HIS A 56 1.28 9.43 14.86
CA HIS A 56 0.61 8.53 13.92
C HIS A 56 -0.25 9.35 12.98
N THR A 57 0.03 9.27 11.67
CA THR A 57 -0.66 10.03 10.62
C THR A 57 -1.48 9.09 9.74
N PHE A 58 -2.60 9.59 9.20
CA PHE A 58 -3.55 8.83 8.37
C PHE A 58 -3.87 9.60 7.10
N TYR A 59 -3.60 9.02 5.92
CA TYR A 59 -3.89 9.56 4.59
C TYR A 59 -5.06 8.79 3.97
N GLN A 60 -6.16 9.49 3.68
CA GLN A 60 -7.42 8.86 3.29
C GLN A 60 -7.45 8.49 1.81
N MET A 61 -7.88 7.27 1.51
CA MET A 61 -8.22 6.79 0.16
C MET A 61 -9.72 6.97 -0.15
N GLY A 62 -10.10 6.88 -1.42
CA GLY A 62 -11.47 7.09 -1.88
C GLY A 62 -12.52 6.16 -1.28
N ASN A 63 -12.14 4.95 -0.88
CA ASN A 63 -13.00 3.98 -0.19
C ASN A 63 -13.03 4.15 1.34
N ARG A 64 -12.46 5.23 1.88
CA ARG A 64 -12.32 5.53 3.32
C ARG A 64 -11.45 4.55 4.11
N SER A 65 -10.56 3.85 3.45
CA SER A 65 -9.41 3.23 4.10
C SER A 65 -8.23 4.21 4.13
N TYR A 66 -7.16 3.87 4.86
CA TYR A 66 -6.08 4.82 5.11
C TYR A 66 -4.72 4.17 4.92
N LEU A 67 -3.78 4.93 4.37
CA LEU A 67 -2.37 4.67 4.56
C LEU A 67 -1.92 5.40 5.83
N ALA A 68 -1.28 4.68 6.74
CA ALA A 68 -0.94 5.23 8.04
C ALA A 68 0.55 5.02 8.36
N TYR A 69 1.13 6.04 9.02
CA TYR A 69 2.56 6.08 9.29
C TYR A 69 2.84 6.47 10.74
N PHE A 70 3.88 5.88 11.31
CA PHE A 70 4.44 6.23 12.62
C PHE A 70 5.79 6.91 12.48
N GLU A 71 5.89 8.15 12.92
CA GLU A 71 7.15 8.77 13.26
C GLU A 71 7.41 8.58 14.75
N ALA A 72 8.48 7.87 15.10
CA ALA A 72 8.85 7.59 16.48
C ALA A 72 10.37 7.74 16.64
N PRO A 73 10.88 8.99 16.86
CA PRO A 73 12.29 9.30 16.89
C PRO A 73 13.05 8.59 18.03
N ASP A 74 12.33 8.25 19.10
CA ASP A 74 12.86 7.56 20.28
C ASP A 74 12.93 6.03 20.13
N LEU A 75 12.50 5.48 18.98
CA LEU A 75 12.52 4.05 18.70
C LEU A 75 13.34 3.77 17.43
N PRO A 76 14.53 3.15 17.56
CA PRO A 76 15.36 2.83 16.41
C PRO A 76 14.62 2.02 15.35
N PHE A 77 14.85 2.36 14.09
CA PHE A 77 14.29 1.67 12.94
C PHE A 77 15.25 1.78 11.75
N GLU A 78 15.48 0.67 11.06
CA GLU A 78 16.30 0.64 9.86
C GLU A 78 15.45 0.95 8.62
N PHE A 79 15.59 2.16 8.09
CA PHE A 79 15.01 2.52 6.81
C PHE A 79 15.92 2.08 5.67
N LYS A 80 15.39 1.27 4.76
CA LYS A 80 16.09 0.79 3.57
C LYS A 80 15.21 0.91 2.34
N THR A 81 15.84 0.92 1.18
CA THR A 81 15.14 0.78 -0.09
C THR A 81 14.56 -0.64 -0.18
N GLN A 82 13.24 -0.75 -0.17
CA GLN A 82 12.56 -2.04 -0.24
C GLN A 82 12.60 -2.60 -1.67
N HIS A 83 12.66 -3.94 -1.79
CA HIS A 83 12.42 -4.62 -3.03
C HIS A 83 10.91 -4.81 -3.23
N ASP A 84 10.43 -4.77 -4.48
CA ASP A 84 9.00 -4.89 -4.78
C ASP A 84 8.39 -6.20 -4.26
N PHE A 85 9.18 -7.30 -4.22
CA PHE A 85 8.72 -8.58 -3.70
C PHE A 85 8.76 -8.67 -2.18
N ASP A 86 9.52 -7.80 -1.51
CA ASP A 86 9.58 -7.78 -0.05
C ASP A 86 8.37 -7.03 0.51
N LEU A 87 8.12 -5.84 -0.03
CA LEU A 87 7.04 -4.98 0.42
C LEU A 87 6.69 -3.95 -0.64
N HIS A 88 5.43 -3.93 -1.07
CA HIS A 88 4.83 -2.80 -1.77
C HIS A 88 3.35 -2.63 -1.36
N ILE A 89 2.81 -1.46 -1.63
CA ILE A 89 1.39 -1.16 -1.49
C ILE A 89 0.85 -0.84 -2.88
N ALA A 90 -0.12 -1.62 -3.35
CA ALA A 90 -0.81 -1.36 -4.61
C ALA A 90 -2.12 -0.61 -4.35
N LEU A 91 -2.26 0.55 -4.97
CA LEU A 91 -3.43 1.41 -4.91
C LEU A 91 -4.18 1.37 -6.23
N GLU A 92 -5.46 1.08 -6.19
CA GLU A 92 -6.31 1.04 -7.38
C GLU A 92 -6.58 2.46 -7.90
N VAL A 93 -6.35 2.65 -9.20
CA VAL A 93 -6.69 3.86 -9.95
C VAL A 93 -7.34 3.48 -11.29
N ASP A 94 -7.94 4.43 -11.99
CA ASP A 94 -8.32 4.24 -13.39
C ASP A 94 -7.13 4.50 -14.33
N MET A 95 -7.26 4.05 -15.57
CA MET A 95 -6.17 4.20 -16.56
C MET A 95 -5.78 5.66 -16.83
N PRO A 96 -6.72 6.62 -17.00
CA PRO A 96 -6.35 8.03 -17.14
C PRO A 96 -5.56 8.59 -15.96
N THR A 97 -5.92 8.19 -14.74
CA THR A 97 -5.15 8.57 -13.53
C THR A 97 -3.76 7.95 -13.52
N LEU A 98 -3.62 6.69 -13.90
CA LEU A 98 -2.33 6.01 -13.99
C LEU A 98 -1.39 6.74 -14.96
N GLU A 99 -1.87 7.07 -16.16
CA GLU A 99 -1.10 7.80 -17.19
C GLU A 99 -0.70 9.20 -16.71
N ALA A 100 -1.65 9.93 -16.12
CA ALA A 100 -1.40 11.27 -15.57
C ALA A 100 -0.37 11.24 -14.44
N MET A 101 -0.44 10.26 -13.54
CA MET A 101 0.50 10.11 -12.43
C MET A 101 1.89 9.67 -12.90
N PHE A 102 1.98 8.85 -13.94
CA PHE A 102 3.25 8.51 -14.57
C PHE A 102 3.96 9.75 -15.11
N ALA A 103 3.22 10.61 -15.85
CA ALA A 103 3.76 11.86 -16.37
C ALA A 103 4.12 12.85 -15.24
N LYS A 104 3.25 12.98 -14.22
CA LYS A 104 3.49 13.84 -13.05
C LYS A 104 4.75 13.44 -12.28
N GLY A 105 4.94 12.15 -12.04
CA GLY A 105 6.12 11.65 -11.34
C GLY A 105 7.42 11.91 -12.09
N LYS A 106 7.43 11.69 -13.41
CA LYS A 106 8.59 12.03 -14.27
C LYS A 106 8.88 13.52 -14.26
N ALA A 107 7.86 14.36 -14.38
CA ALA A 107 8.03 15.82 -14.35
C ALA A 107 8.56 16.32 -13.01
N ALA A 108 8.20 15.66 -11.91
CA ALA A 108 8.71 15.95 -10.57
C ALA A 108 10.12 15.38 -10.28
N GLY A 109 10.72 14.65 -11.22
CA GLY A 109 12.03 14.00 -11.05
C GLY A 109 12.05 12.85 -10.05
N LEU A 110 10.90 12.24 -9.77
CA LEU A 110 10.80 11.09 -8.88
C LEU A 110 11.26 9.80 -9.58
N GLU A 111 11.69 8.80 -8.80
CA GLU A 111 11.87 7.45 -9.30
C GLU A 111 10.50 6.89 -9.73
N VAL A 112 10.30 6.72 -11.04
CA VAL A 112 9.07 6.15 -11.61
C VAL A 112 9.42 4.99 -12.51
N ARG A 113 8.87 3.81 -12.24
CA ARG A 113 9.02 2.60 -13.05
C ARG A 113 7.68 2.17 -13.66
N GLY A 114 7.73 1.44 -14.77
CA GLY A 114 6.56 0.97 -15.52
C GLY A 114 6.43 1.76 -16.84
N VAL A 115 5.32 1.68 -17.58
CA VAL A 115 4.11 0.92 -17.30
C VAL A 115 4.37 -0.59 -17.42
N SER A 116 4.06 -1.35 -16.41
CA SER A 116 4.20 -2.82 -16.40
C SER A 116 2.83 -3.47 -16.69
N ASP A 117 2.81 -4.37 -17.67
CA ASP A 117 1.63 -5.14 -18.02
C ASP A 117 1.66 -6.51 -17.29
N HIS A 118 0.68 -6.76 -16.45
CA HIS A 118 0.49 -8.01 -15.73
C HIS A 118 -0.67 -8.84 -16.32
N HIS A 119 -1.10 -8.56 -17.56
CA HIS A 119 -2.16 -9.21 -18.32
C HIS A 119 -3.59 -8.90 -17.86
N PHE A 120 -3.83 -8.58 -16.60
CA PHE A 120 -5.14 -8.24 -16.06
C PHE A 120 -5.15 -6.89 -15.31
N ILE A 121 -3.96 -6.33 -15.07
CA ILE A 121 -3.75 -4.97 -14.55
C ILE A 121 -2.55 -4.34 -15.25
N GLN A 122 -2.50 -3.02 -15.29
CA GLN A 122 -1.31 -2.24 -15.63
C GLN A 122 -0.88 -1.41 -14.43
N SER A 123 0.44 -1.29 -14.23
CA SER A 123 1.00 -0.71 -13.01
C SER A 123 2.15 0.23 -13.28
N ILE A 124 2.25 1.27 -12.45
CA ILE A 124 3.42 2.12 -12.28
C ILE A 124 3.86 2.10 -10.83
N TYR A 125 5.15 2.35 -10.59
CA TYR A 125 5.75 2.23 -9.28
C TYR A 125 6.50 3.50 -8.92
N PHE A 126 6.30 3.98 -7.71
CA PHE A 126 7.06 5.06 -7.09
C PHE A 126 7.84 4.53 -5.89
N ARG A 127 8.87 5.26 -5.51
CA ARG A 127 9.52 5.07 -4.22
C ARG A 127 9.21 6.27 -3.34
N ASP A 128 8.64 6.01 -2.17
CA ASP A 128 8.34 7.04 -1.20
C ASP A 128 9.61 7.52 -0.46
N PRO A 129 9.59 8.63 0.29
CA PRO A 129 10.76 9.14 1.00
C PRO A 129 11.29 8.19 2.09
N ASN A 130 10.52 7.20 2.51
CA ASN A 130 10.92 6.20 3.51
C ASN A 130 11.60 4.97 2.89
N GLY A 131 11.55 4.81 1.57
CA GLY A 131 12.09 3.68 0.84
C GLY A 131 11.05 2.60 0.48
N TYR A 132 9.76 2.83 0.75
CA TYR A 132 8.68 1.92 0.40
C TYR A 132 8.29 2.05 -1.08
N VAL A 133 7.88 0.92 -1.66
CA VAL A 133 7.36 0.91 -3.03
C VAL A 133 5.84 1.14 -2.99
N ILE A 134 5.40 2.16 -3.72
CA ILE A 134 3.99 2.47 -3.94
C ILE A 134 3.66 2.18 -5.38
N GLU A 135 2.76 1.24 -5.59
CA GLU A 135 2.22 0.87 -6.89
C GLU A 135 0.89 1.58 -7.12
N LEU A 136 0.72 2.21 -8.28
CA LEU A 136 -0.62 2.55 -8.77
C LEU A 136 -0.98 1.53 -9.85
N THR A 137 -2.13 0.90 -9.71
CA THR A 137 -2.58 -0.17 -10.59
C THR A 137 -3.98 0.09 -11.14
N ALA A 138 -4.11 -0.07 -12.46
CA ALA A 138 -5.38 0.05 -13.17
C ALA A 138 -5.83 -1.32 -13.67
N LYS A 139 -7.11 -1.65 -13.42
CA LYS A 139 -7.73 -2.90 -13.88
C LYS A 139 -7.93 -2.89 -15.39
N LEU A 140 -7.63 -4.01 -16.03
CA LEU A 140 -8.00 -4.26 -17.43
C LEU A 140 -9.36 -4.97 -17.50
N ALA A 141 -9.94 -5.05 -18.68
CA ALA A 141 -11.30 -5.60 -18.89
C ALA A 141 -11.48 -7.06 -18.41
N ASN A 142 -10.40 -7.84 -18.40
CA ASN A 142 -10.41 -9.24 -17.97
C ASN A 142 -10.11 -9.43 -16.48
N HIS A 143 -9.85 -8.34 -15.71
CA HIS A 143 -9.42 -8.41 -14.31
C HIS A 143 -10.32 -9.30 -13.44
N ASP A 144 -11.64 -9.08 -13.49
CA ASP A 144 -12.56 -9.79 -12.60
C ASP A 144 -12.67 -11.29 -12.94
N ALA A 145 -12.48 -11.65 -14.21
CA ALA A 145 -12.42 -13.05 -14.64
C ALA A 145 -11.12 -13.72 -14.12
N GLU A 146 -9.98 -13.04 -14.24
CA GLU A 146 -8.68 -13.53 -13.76
C GLU A 146 -8.61 -13.66 -12.23
N MET A 147 -9.34 -12.80 -11.51
CA MET A 147 -9.39 -12.80 -10.04
C MET A 147 -10.59 -13.59 -9.47
N ASN A 148 -11.36 -14.27 -10.31
CA ASN A 148 -12.48 -15.09 -9.84
C ASN A 148 -11.99 -16.46 -9.31
N PRO A 149 -12.05 -16.72 -8.00
CA PRO A 149 -11.53 -17.95 -7.41
C PRO A 149 -12.27 -19.23 -7.85
N ALA A 150 -13.50 -19.09 -8.37
CA ALA A 150 -14.26 -20.21 -8.85
C ALA A 150 -13.76 -20.76 -10.21
N THR A 151 -13.05 -19.93 -10.99
CA THR A 151 -12.68 -20.26 -12.38
C THR A 151 -11.19 -20.12 -12.70
N ASN A 152 -10.43 -19.36 -11.90
CA ASN A 152 -9.02 -19.02 -12.21
C ASN A 152 -7.99 -20.12 -11.89
N GLY A 153 -8.41 -21.20 -11.24
CA GLY A 153 -7.53 -22.31 -10.87
C GLY A 153 -6.46 -21.95 -9.82
N ALA A 154 -6.62 -20.84 -9.08
CA ALA A 154 -5.63 -20.37 -8.11
C ALA A 154 -5.24 -21.44 -7.09
N ARG A 155 -6.21 -22.20 -6.56
CA ARG A 155 -5.94 -23.26 -5.59
C ARG A 155 -5.06 -24.36 -6.18
N ALA A 156 -5.35 -24.83 -7.38
CA ALA A 156 -4.57 -25.87 -8.05
C ALA A 156 -3.13 -25.41 -8.36
N LYS A 157 -2.97 -24.14 -8.77
CA LYS A 157 -1.65 -23.51 -8.97
C LYS A 157 -0.83 -23.48 -7.67
N LEU A 158 -1.45 -23.11 -6.56
CA LEU A 158 -0.79 -23.09 -5.25
C LEU A 158 -0.41 -24.50 -4.77
N ASP A 159 -1.27 -25.48 -4.95
CA ASP A 159 -1.00 -26.88 -4.56
C ASP A 159 0.17 -27.47 -5.37
N LYS A 160 0.18 -27.23 -6.69
CA LYS A 160 1.30 -27.58 -7.57
C LYS A 160 2.61 -26.95 -7.10
N TRP A 161 2.63 -25.61 -6.90
CA TRP A 161 3.80 -24.89 -6.41
C TRP A 161 4.32 -25.45 -5.10
N THR A 162 3.42 -25.77 -4.17
CA THR A 162 3.77 -26.29 -2.86
C THR A 162 4.41 -27.70 -2.96
N ALA A 163 3.96 -28.53 -3.90
CA ALA A 163 4.56 -29.85 -4.14
C ALA A 163 5.94 -29.76 -4.79
N GLU A 164 6.15 -28.82 -5.72
CA GLU A 164 7.39 -28.69 -6.50
C GLU A 164 8.55 -28.06 -5.71
N LYS A 165 8.30 -27.26 -4.69
CA LYS A 165 9.34 -26.60 -3.88
C LYS A 165 9.89 -27.43 -2.70
N ARG A 166 9.46 -28.69 -2.55
CA ARG A 166 9.91 -29.60 -1.45
C ARG A 166 11.07 -30.50 -1.91
#